data_b112b46d14cbef1f8c60bca61f282a4a
#
_entry.id   b112b46d14cbef1f8c60bca61f282a4a
#
_cell.length_a   1.000
_cell.length_b   1.000
_cell.length_c   1.000
_cell.angle_alpha   90.00
_cell.angle_beta   90.00
_cell.angle_gamma   90.00
#
_symmetry.space_group_name_H-M   'P 1'
#
loop_
_entity.id
_entity.type
_entity.pdbx_description
1 polymer ?
#
loop_
_entity_poly.entity_id
_entity_poly.type
_entity_poly.pdbx_seq_one_letter_code
_entity_poly.pdbx_strand_id
1 'polypeptide(L)'
;LSGNTAPLWVVDGVPMQNEGPSTNLSSNELKAGGFDDIFIYGIGGVNPNDIESIVVLKDAAAAAIYGSRAANGVIVVTTKRGKAGKMKVNFSSNVTVSFRPQRQPSLMNTAEKLAWERELWDEFAAEKYAQSLLDPSVIYPTVGIVGQVRSGQLAFSHLKGDPAAQEAYLNSLAATDTDWYDVILRNAVSVNGHVSVSGGENAYNYYLSLGYTNDQGMLIEDSADRYTFKANLGFKPTRRLSFDVGADISYRQADTPNPSVDPFTYAYFANPY
;
A
#
# COMPACT_ATOMS: atom_id res chain seq x y z
N LEU A 1 -1.11 24.69 -15.42
CA LEU A 1 -1.29 25.11 -14.04
C LEU A 1 -1.88 23.95 -13.25
N SER A 2 -1.06 23.06 -12.69
CA SER A 2 -1.54 22.05 -11.75
C SER A 2 -1.71 22.72 -10.39
N GLY A 3 -2.89 23.29 -10.15
CA GLY A 3 -3.27 23.74 -8.82
C GLY A 3 -3.44 22.52 -7.90
N ASN A 4 -2.99 22.64 -6.66
CA ASN A 4 -3.28 21.64 -5.64
C ASN A 4 -4.81 21.55 -5.48
N THR A 5 -5.39 20.41 -5.84
CA THR A 5 -6.85 20.15 -5.78
C THR A 5 -7.27 19.56 -4.44
N ALA A 6 -6.33 19.35 -3.50
CA ALA A 6 -6.63 18.79 -2.19
C ALA A 6 -7.36 19.80 -1.29
N PRO A 7 -8.36 19.37 -0.50
CA PRO A 7 -9.02 20.21 0.48
C PRO A 7 -8.07 20.56 1.63
N LEU A 8 -8.35 21.70 2.31
CA LEU A 8 -7.63 22.07 3.53
C LEU A 8 -8.14 21.26 4.71
N TRP A 9 -7.23 20.62 5.44
CA TRP A 9 -7.55 19.96 6.70
C TRP A 9 -7.35 20.90 7.88
N VAL A 10 -8.32 20.94 8.79
CA VAL A 10 -8.28 21.72 10.01
C VAL A 10 -8.58 20.81 11.18
N VAL A 11 -7.65 20.64 12.09
CA VAL A 11 -7.79 19.79 13.29
C VAL A 11 -7.88 20.68 14.52
N ASP A 12 -8.97 20.58 15.26
CA ASP A 12 -9.24 21.41 16.45
C ASP A 12 -9.00 22.92 16.25
N GLY A 13 -9.30 23.42 15.04
CA GLY A 13 -9.12 24.82 14.65
C GLY A 13 -7.73 25.17 14.10
N VAL A 14 -6.79 24.24 14.08
CA VAL A 14 -5.45 24.44 13.53
C VAL A 14 -5.39 23.92 12.08
N PRO A 15 -5.11 24.79 11.10
CA PRO A 15 -4.92 24.35 9.71
C PRO A 15 -3.66 23.50 9.61
N MET A 16 -3.81 22.28 9.10
CA MET A 16 -2.69 21.38 8.87
C MET A 16 -1.96 21.79 7.59
N GLN A 17 -0.65 21.70 7.60
CA GLN A 17 0.15 21.81 6.38
C GLN A 17 0.12 20.47 5.69
N ASN A 18 -0.25 20.44 4.41
CA ASN A 18 -0.17 19.24 3.59
C ASN A 18 1.30 18.98 3.21
N GLU A 19 2.10 18.58 4.17
CA GLU A 19 3.51 18.17 3.95
C GLU A 19 3.64 16.67 3.65
N GLY A 20 2.54 16.00 3.33
CA GLY A 20 2.60 14.64 2.82
C GLY A 20 3.15 14.61 1.38
N PRO A 21 3.79 13.51 0.94
CA PRO A 21 4.05 13.31 -0.47
C PRO A 21 2.75 13.58 -1.20
N SER A 22 2.81 14.33 -2.31
CA SER A 22 1.66 14.66 -3.14
C SER A 22 1.07 13.35 -3.67
N THR A 23 0.28 12.71 -2.85
CA THR A 23 -0.52 11.57 -3.25
C THR A 23 -1.62 12.15 -4.14
N ASN A 24 -1.38 12.12 -5.44
CA ASN A 24 -2.46 12.10 -6.41
C ASN A 24 -3.23 10.79 -6.16
N LEU A 25 -3.98 10.76 -5.07
CA LEU A 25 -4.89 9.65 -4.79
C LEU A 25 -5.86 9.61 -5.97
N SER A 26 -5.69 8.62 -6.81
CA SER A 26 -6.61 8.43 -7.92
C SER A 26 -7.98 8.09 -7.37
N SER A 27 -9.02 8.44 -8.11
CA SER A 27 -10.40 8.07 -7.75
C SER A 27 -10.61 6.56 -7.57
N ASN A 28 -9.67 5.74 -8.04
CA ASN A 28 -9.68 4.28 -7.89
C ASN A 28 -9.11 3.84 -6.54
N GLU A 29 -8.11 4.53 -6.01
CA GLU A 29 -7.57 4.27 -4.65
C GLU A 29 -8.58 4.67 -3.57
N LEU A 30 -9.32 5.75 -3.78
CA LEU A 30 -10.46 6.14 -2.93
C LEU A 30 -11.58 5.09 -2.91
N LYS A 31 -11.81 4.39 -4.02
CA LYS A 31 -12.82 3.31 -4.12
C LYS A 31 -12.33 1.99 -3.53
N ALA A 32 -11.03 1.76 -3.46
CA ALA A 32 -10.43 0.55 -2.91
C ALA A 32 -10.37 0.52 -1.37
N GLY A 33 -10.92 1.52 -0.68
CA GLY A 33 -10.97 1.57 0.79
C GLY A 33 -9.77 2.25 1.43
N GLY A 34 -8.98 3.01 0.68
CA GLY A 34 -7.82 3.77 1.14
C GLY A 34 -8.14 4.97 2.05
N PHE A 35 -9.24 4.89 2.82
CA PHE A 35 -9.58 5.90 3.82
C PHE A 35 -8.51 5.99 4.92
N ASP A 36 -7.85 4.88 5.25
CA ASP A 36 -6.80 4.85 6.25
C ASP A 36 -5.58 5.67 5.81
N ASP A 37 -5.22 5.64 4.53
CA ASP A 37 -4.14 6.46 3.98
C ASP A 37 -4.50 7.95 3.99
N ILE A 38 -5.75 8.32 3.74
CA ILE A 38 -6.23 9.71 3.85
C ILE A 38 -6.07 10.20 5.29
N PHE A 39 -6.43 9.37 6.27
CA PHE A 39 -6.24 9.70 7.68
C PHE A 39 -4.77 9.75 8.10
N ILE A 40 -3.93 8.90 7.53
CA ILE A 40 -2.49 8.84 7.84
C ILE A 40 -1.74 10.05 7.31
N TYR A 41 -2.03 10.46 6.06
CA TYR A 41 -1.30 11.54 5.39
C TYR A 41 -2.03 12.89 5.43
N GLY A 42 -3.37 12.88 5.55
CA GLY A 42 -4.19 14.09 5.47
C GLY A 42 -4.33 14.84 6.78
N ILE A 43 -4.36 14.15 7.93
CA ILE A 43 -4.67 14.75 9.24
C ILE A 43 -3.52 14.70 10.24
N GLY A 44 -2.26 14.69 9.77
CA GLY A 44 -1.10 14.86 10.65
C GLY A 44 -0.94 13.76 11.71
N GLY A 45 -1.42 12.54 11.45
CA GLY A 45 -1.25 11.41 12.36
C GLY A 45 -2.27 11.31 13.50
N VAL A 46 -3.39 12.03 13.43
CA VAL A 46 -4.49 11.89 14.40
C VAL A 46 -5.07 10.48 14.32
N ASN A 47 -5.21 9.81 15.47
CA ASN A 47 -5.83 8.50 15.52
C ASN A 47 -7.34 8.62 15.24
N PRO A 48 -7.93 7.85 14.30
CA PRO A 48 -9.37 7.89 14.01
C PRO A 48 -10.26 7.67 15.24
N ASN A 49 -9.79 6.86 16.20
CA ASN A 49 -10.50 6.61 17.44
C ASN A 49 -10.59 7.84 18.38
N ASP A 50 -9.75 8.86 18.14
CA ASP A 50 -9.77 10.12 18.89
C ASP A 50 -10.67 11.19 18.25
N ILE A 51 -11.26 10.91 17.10
CA ILE A 51 -12.14 11.85 16.41
C ILE A 51 -13.54 11.83 17.03
N GLU A 52 -14.08 13.02 17.32
CA GLU A 52 -15.48 13.20 17.75
C GLU A 52 -16.39 13.49 16.56
N SER A 53 -15.94 14.35 15.62
CA SER A 53 -16.72 14.67 14.42
C SER A 53 -15.84 15.15 13.26
N ILE A 54 -16.35 14.94 12.03
CA ILE A 54 -15.77 15.46 10.81
C ILE A 54 -16.85 16.26 10.08
N VAL A 55 -16.54 17.52 9.72
CA VAL A 55 -17.44 18.40 8.98
C VAL A 55 -16.76 18.85 7.68
N VAL A 56 -17.44 18.69 6.56
CA VAL A 56 -16.93 19.12 5.25
C VAL A 56 -17.61 20.44 4.86
N LEU A 57 -16.81 21.50 4.77
CA LEU A 57 -17.26 22.82 4.34
C LEU A 57 -17.01 22.96 2.83
N LYS A 58 -18.08 22.91 2.05
CA LYS A 58 -18.03 23.05 0.58
C LYS A 58 -18.37 24.46 0.11
N ASP A 59 -19.02 25.25 0.96
CA ASP A 59 -19.46 26.58 0.63
C ASP A 59 -18.32 27.59 0.76
N ALA A 60 -18.19 28.46 -0.24
CA ALA A 60 -17.17 29.51 -0.27
C ALA A 60 -17.24 30.44 0.95
N ALA A 61 -18.43 30.74 1.46
CA ALA A 61 -18.62 31.60 2.64
C ALA A 61 -18.09 30.94 3.93
N ALA A 62 -18.32 29.63 4.10
CA ALA A 62 -17.81 28.88 5.24
C ALA A 62 -16.29 28.63 5.14
N ALA A 63 -15.77 28.46 3.93
CA ALA A 63 -14.36 28.31 3.66
C ALA A 63 -13.56 29.61 3.76
N ALA A 64 -14.21 30.78 3.62
CA ALA A 64 -13.57 32.10 3.64
C ALA A 64 -12.79 32.41 4.93
N ILE A 65 -13.19 31.82 6.06
CA ILE A 65 -12.50 31.93 7.37
C ILE A 65 -11.05 31.42 7.28
N TYR A 66 -10.77 30.48 6.37
CA TYR A 66 -9.46 29.81 6.22
C TYR A 66 -8.63 30.39 5.05
N GLY A 67 -9.15 31.46 4.39
CA GLY A 67 -8.47 32.20 3.33
C GLY A 67 -8.31 31.41 2.02
N SER A 68 -7.33 31.81 1.19
CA SER A 68 -7.11 31.26 -0.16
C SER A 68 -6.79 29.76 -0.18
N ARG A 69 -6.28 29.20 0.92
CA ARG A 69 -6.00 27.76 1.03
C ARG A 69 -7.27 26.90 1.05
N ALA A 70 -8.42 27.49 1.31
CA ALA A 70 -9.72 26.83 1.37
C ALA A 70 -10.45 26.77 0.02
N ALA A 71 -9.81 27.17 -1.08
CA ALA A 71 -10.42 27.24 -2.41
C ALA A 71 -11.04 25.91 -2.88
N ASN A 72 -10.48 24.76 -2.43
CA ASN A 72 -10.97 23.42 -2.77
C ASN A 72 -11.86 22.80 -1.66
N GLY A 73 -12.34 23.62 -0.72
CA GLY A 73 -13.11 23.18 0.45
C GLY A 73 -12.23 22.97 1.68
N VAL A 74 -12.90 22.78 2.82
CA VAL A 74 -12.24 22.56 4.11
C VAL A 74 -12.86 21.35 4.79
N ILE A 75 -12.00 20.49 5.33
CA ILE A 75 -12.42 19.37 6.17
C ILE A 75 -12.01 19.71 7.61
N VAL A 76 -13.02 19.95 8.45
CA VAL A 76 -12.83 20.28 9.86
C VAL A 76 -12.98 19.02 10.69
N VAL A 77 -11.92 18.66 11.38
CA VAL A 77 -11.88 17.51 12.31
C VAL A 77 -11.89 18.04 13.72
N THR A 78 -12.85 17.59 14.50
CA THR A 78 -12.92 17.88 15.94
C THR A 78 -12.57 16.62 16.71
N THR A 79 -11.61 16.72 17.61
CA THR A 79 -11.17 15.58 18.40
C THR A 79 -11.92 15.49 19.75
N LYS A 80 -11.92 14.31 20.32
CA LYS A 80 -12.57 14.00 21.61
C LYS A 80 -11.95 14.83 22.72
N ARG A 81 -12.82 15.35 23.61
CA ARG A 81 -12.44 16.09 24.80
C ARG A 81 -13.08 15.48 26.03
N GLY A 82 -12.49 15.73 27.17
CA GLY A 82 -13.08 15.37 28.45
C GLY A 82 -14.38 16.14 28.70
N LYS A 83 -15.34 15.47 29.33
CA LYS A 83 -16.60 16.08 29.79
C LYS A 83 -16.68 15.94 31.31
N ALA A 84 -17.32 16.91 31.99
CA ALA A 84 -17.57 16.79 33.40
C ALA A 84 -18.34 15.50 33.70
N GLY A 85 -17.89 14.73 34.67
CA GLY A 85 -18.46 13.45 35.03
C GLY A 85 -17.44 12.46 35.56
N LYS A 86 -17.90 11.27 35.90
CA LYS A 86 -17.02 10.18 36.36
C LYS A 86 -16.03 9.79 35.30
N MET A 87 -14.86 9.35 35.73
CA MET A 87 -13.84 8.79 34.85
C MET A 87 -14.41 7.63 34.04
N LYS A 88 -14.16 7.70 32.71
CA LYS A 88 -14.50 6.64 31.76
C LYS A 88 -13.23 6.14 31.11
N VAL A 89 -13.07 4.84 31.08
CA VAL A 89 -11.99 4.17 30.36
C VAL A 89 -12.63 3.43 29.18
N ASN A 90 -12.10 3.67 27.98
CA ASN A 90 -12.51 2.95 26.78
C ASN A 90 -11.30 2.22 26.21
N PHE A 91 -11.52 0.98 25.80
CA PHE A 91 -10.56 0.18 25.08
C PHE A 91 -11.22 -0.32 23.80
N SER A 92 -10.51 -0.21 22.69
CA SER A 92 -10.90 -0.81 21.43
C SER A 92 -9.71 -1.52 20.80
N SER A 93 -9.98 -2.67 20.19
CA SER A 93 -8.99 -3.39 19.40
C SER A 93 -9.67 -3.95 18.16
N ASN A 94 -8.97 -3.85 17.04
CA ASN A 94 -9.43 -4.39 15.77
C ASN A 94 -8.28 -5.18 15.14
N VAL A 95 -8.62 -6.35 14.59
CA VAL A 95 -7.69 -7.18 13.83
C VAL A 95 -8.31 -7.38 12.46
N THR A 96 -7.57 -7.00 11.42
CA THR A 96 -7.97 -7.17 10.02
C THR A 96 -7.05 -8.19 9.38
N VAL A 97 -7.64 -9.19 8.74
CA VAL A 97 -6.90 -10.20 7.96
C VAL A 97 -7.27 -10.02 6.50
N SER A 98 -6.26 -9.74 5.68
CA SER A 98 -6.39 -9.62 4.24
C SER A 98 -5.70 -10.82 3.58
N PHE A 99 -6.47 -11.62 2.87
CA PHE A 99 -5.92 -12.80 2.20
C PHE A 99 -5.24 -12.38 0.89
N ARG A 100 -4.06 -12.90 0.66
CA ARG A 100 -3.35 -12.68 -0.61
C ARG A 100 -4.17 -13.23 -1.78
N PRO A 101 -4.09 -12.61 -2.97
CA PRO A 101 -4.65 -13.17 -4.17
C PRO A 101 -3.96 -14.50 -4.49
N GLN A 102 -4.72 -15.46 -4.96
CA GLN A 102 -4.18 -16.72 -5.45
C GLN A 102 -3.71 -16.56 -6.90
N ARG A 103 -2.79 -17.42 -7.33
CA ARG A 103 -2.40 -17.53 -8.73
C ARG A 103 -3.65 -17.66 -9.60
N GLN A 104 -3.73 -16.82 -10.64
CA GLN A 104 -4.87 -16.88 -11.54
C GLN A 104 -4.86 -18.20 -12.32
N PRO A 105 -6.01 -18.90 -12.45
CA PRO A 105 -6.07 -20.16 -13.18
C PRO A 105 -5.70 -20.05 -14.67
N SER A 106 -5.69 -18.84 -15.21
CA SER A 106 -5.30 -18.55 -16.61
C SER A 106 -3.78 -18.45 -16.80
N LEU A 107 -2.99 -18.44 -15.72
CA LEU A 107 -1.53 -18.43 -15.81
C LEU A 107 -1.02 -19.86 -15.99
N MET A 108 -0.23 -20.06 -17.04
CA MET A 108 0.41 -21.35 -17.33
C MET A 108 1.34 -21.78 -16.20
N ASN A 109 1.27 -23.03 -15.82
CA ASN A 109 2.32 -23.66 -15.01
C ASN A 109 3.56 -23.92 -15.88
N THR A 110 4.65 -24.34 -15.25
CA THR A 110 5.92 -24.59 -15.96
C THR A 110 5.77 -25.61 -17.08
N ALA A 111 5.05 -26.70 -16.85
CA ALA A 111 4.87 -27.76 -17.86
C ALA A 111 4.06 -27.24 -19.06
N GLU A 112 2.98 -26.51 -18.81
CA GLU A 112 2.15 -25.91 -19.85
C GLU A 112 2.93 -24.86 -20.66
N LYS A 113 3.71 -24.03 -19.98
CA LYS A 113 4.53 -23.01 -20.62
C LYS A 113 5.62 -23.62 -21.49
N LEU A 114 6.32 -24.62 -20.99
CA LEU A 114 7.35 -25.33 -21.78
C LEU A 114 6.75 -26.06 -22.97
N ALA A 115 5.55 -26.66 -22.83
CA ALA A 115 4.84 -27.29 -23.94
C ALA A 115 4.48 -26.27 -25.01
N TRP A 116 3.92 -25.12 -24.60
CA TRP A 116 3.59 -24.02 -25.51
C TRP A 116 4.82 -23.41 -26.20
N GLU A 117 5.93 -23.23 -25.49
CA GLU A 117 7.18 -22.74 -26.09
C GLU A 117 7.78 -23.75 -27.07
N ARG A 118 7.66 -25.07 -26.81
CA ARG A 118 8.07 -26.12 -27.76
C ARG A 118 7.25 -26.06 -29.06
N GLU A 119 5.93 -25.96 -28.93
CA GLU A 119 5.03 -25.83 -30.08
C GLU A 119 5.36 -24.58 -30.91
N LEU A 120 5.53 -23.43 -30.28
CA LEU A 120 5.94 -22.21 -30.95
C LEU A 120 7.31 -22.33 -31.62
N TRP A 121 8.27 -22.99 -31.00
CA TRP A 121 9.57 -23.23 -31.59
C TRP A 121 9.44 -24.06 -32.86
N ASP A 122 8.74 -25.19 -32.77
CA ASP A 122 8.60 -26.15 -33.87
C ASP A 122 7.84 -25.53 -35.06
N GLU A 123 6.80 -24.73 -34.79
CA GLU A 123 5.99 -24.13 -35.87
C GLU A 123 6.62 -22.88 -36.49
N PHE A 124 7.25 -22.02 -35.71
CA PHE A 124 7.61 -20.68 -36.18
C PHE A 124 9.12 -20.37 -36.18
N ALA A 125 9.91 -21.04 -35.37
CA ALA A 125 11.30 -20.69 -35.13
C ALA A 125 12.32 -21.68 -35.72
N ALA A 126 12.04 -22.98 -35.69
CA ALA A 126 13.01 -24.02 -36.02
C ALA A 126 13.54 -23.90 -37.47
N GLU A 127 12.67 -23.68 -38.46
CA GLU A 127 13.06 -23.54 -39.85
C GLU A 127 13.91 -22.27 -40.05
N LYS A 128 13.47 -21.14 -39.50
CA LYS A 128 14.22 -19.88 -39.60
C LYS A 128 15.57 -19.93 -38.90
N TYR A 129 15.62 -20.64 -37.74
CA TYR A 129 16.88 -20.88 -37.07
C TYR A 129 17.84 -21.72 -37.94
N ALA A 130 17.36 -22.79 -38.57
CA ALA A 130 18.16 -23.58 -39.48
C ALA A 130 18.67 -22.75 -40.67
N GLN A 131 17.84 -21.89 -41.23
CA GLN A 131 18.24 -20.95 -42.29
C GLN A 131 19.29 -19.93 -41.79
N SER A 132 19.18 -19.43 -40.58
CA SER A 132 20.14 -18.48 -39.99
C SER A 132 21.54 -19.06 -39.79
N LEU A 133 21.67 -20.38 -39.69
CA LEU A 133 22.96 -21.05 -39.61
C LEU A 133 23.70 -21.03 -40.98
N LEU A 134 22.94 -20.90 -42.10
CA LEU A 134 23.46 -20.82 -43.46
C LEU A 134 23.61 -19.36 -43.92
N ASP A 135 22.70 -18.50 -43.49
CA ASP A 135 22.69 -17.08 -43.80
C ASP A 135 22.47 -16.26 -42.51
N PRO A 136 23.51 -15.63 -41.93
CA PRO A 136 23.41 -14.84 -40.70
C PRO A 136 22.48 -13.61 -40.78
N SER A 137 22.04 -13.22 -42.00
CA SER A 137 21.05 -12.14 -42.12
C SER A 137 19.62 -12.58 -41.80
N VAL A 138 19.35 -13.87 -41.71
CA VAL A 138 18.04 -14.42 -41.37
C VAL A 138 17.79 -14.28 -39.87
N ILE A 139 16.75 -13.53 -39.52
CA ILE A 139 16.30 -13.33 -38.14
C ILE A 139 15.27 -14.42 -37.80
N TYR A 140 15.45 -15.07 -36.67
CA TYR A 140 14.46 -16.00 -36.12
C TYR A 140 13.90 -15.50 -34.80
N PRO A 141 12.63 -15.79 -34.46
CA PRO A 141 12.04 -15.37 -33.20
C PRO A 141 12.65 -16.14 -32.01
N THR A 142 12.97 -15.42 -30.94
CA THR A 142 13.35 -16.06 -29.68
C THR A 142 12.08 -16.51 -28.98
N VAL A 143 11.96 -17.82 -28.77
CA VAL A 143 10.79 -18.42 -28.13
C VAL A 143 11.18 -18.90 -26.73
N GLY A 144 11.04 -18.02 -25.75
CA GLY A 144 11.26 -18.33 -24.34
C GLY A 144 12.59 -19.08 -24.06
N ILE A 145 12.56 -19.92 -23.02
CA ILE A 145 13.72 -20.72 -22.64
C ILE A 145 13.99 -21.86 -23.65
N VAL A 146 12.92 -22.40 -24.24
CA VAL A 146 13.06 -23.47 -25.25
C VAL A 146 13.86 -22.98 -26.45
N GLY A 147 13.56 -21.79 -26.93
CA GLY A 147 14.29 -21.19 -28.05
C GLY A 147 15.74 -20.89 -27.72
N GLN A 148 16.04 -20.43 -26.52
CA GLN A 148 17.41 -20.15 -26.06
C GLN A 148 18.23 -21.45 -25.96
N VAL A 149 17.66 -22.50 -25.37
CA VAL A 149 18.30 -23.82 -25.24
C VAL A 149 18.54 -24.46 -26.60
N ARG A 150 17.52 -24.49 -27.47
CA ARG A 150 17.58 -25.09 -28.80
C ARG A 150 18.56 -24.38 -29.73
N SER A 151 18.63 -23.06 -29.67
CA SER A 151 19.59 -22.27 -30.47
C SER A 151 20.99 -22.22 -29.85
N GLY A 152 21.14 -22.62 -28.61
CA GLY A 152 22.43 -22.56 -27.87
C GLY A 152 22.89 -21.11 -27.65
N GLN A 153 21.95 -20.21 -27.31
CA GLN A 153 22.28 -18.82 -27.04
C GLN A 153 22.89 -18.63 -25.63
N LEU A 154 23.85 -17.72 -25.52
CA LEU A 154 24.41 -17.23 -24.26
C LEU A 154 24.79 -18.38 -23.28
N ALA A 155 24.10 -18.47 -22.18
CA ALA A 155 24.35 -19.45 -21.10
C ALA A 155 24.16 -20.92 -21.56
N PHE A 156 23.46 -21.17 -22.66
CA PHE A 156 23.13 -22.49 -23.19
C PHE A 156 24.04 -22.94 -24.33
N SER A 157 25.13 -22.23 -24.60
CA SER A 157 26.09 -22.57 -25.64
C SER A 157 26.71 -23.96 -25.47
N HIS A 158 26.83 -24.44 -24.23
CA HIS A 158 27.33 -25.77 -23.88
C HIS A 158 26.37 -26.91 -24.26
N LEU A 159 25.09 -26.62 -24.50
CA LEU A 159 24.05 -27.55 -24.93
C LEU A 159 23.85 -27.54 -26.45
N LYS A 160 24.55 -26.67 -27.16
CA LYS A 160 24.40 -26.51 -28.62
C LYS A 160 24.81 -27.79 -29.36
N GLY A 161 23.89 -28.30 -30.18
CA GLY A 161 24.14 -29.47 -31.00
C GLY A 161 23.95 -30.81 -30.28
N ASP A 162 23.51 -30.82 -29.03
CA ASP A 162 23.15 -32.03 -28.30
C ASP A 162 21.65 -32.02 -27.93
N PRO A 163 20.76 -32.54 -28.77
CA PRO A 163 19.33 -32.59 -28.51
C PRO A 163 18.96 -33.36 -27.23
N ALA A 164 19.72 -34.40 -26.87
CA ALA A 164 19.42 -35.16 -25.66
C ALA A 164 19.71 -34.36 -24.38
N ALA A 165 20.83 -33.65 -24.35
CA ALA A 165 21.17 -32.74 -23.25
C ALA A 165 20.18 -31.56 -23.16
N GLN A 166 19.74 -31.01 -24.29
CA GLN A 166 18.73 -29.97 -24.34
C GLN A 166 17.40 -30.41 -23.74
N GLU A 167 16.89 -31.58 -24.13
CA GLU A 167 15.64 -32.12 -23.57
C GLU A 167 15.78 -32.49 -22.09
N ALA A 168 16.91 -33.05 -21.68
CA ALA A 168 17.18 -33.35 -20.28
C ALA A 168 17.13 -32.06 -19.43
N TYR A 169 17.70 -30.95 -19.91
CA TYR A 169 17.67 -29.67 -19.26
C TYR A 169 16.23 -29.09 -19.19
N LEU A 170 15.50 -29.08 -20.30
CA LEU A 170 14.12 -28.60 -20.33
C LEU A 170 13.20 -29.43 -19.41
N ASN A 171 13.40 -30.74 -19.36
CA ASN A 171 12.64 -31.62 -18.48
C ASN A 171 13.01 -31.39 -16.99
N SER A 172 14.25 -31.00 -16.70
CA SER A 172 14.64 -30.64 -15.33
C SER A 172 13.94 -29.38 -14.86
N LEU A 173 13.69 -28.40 -15.75
CA LEU A 173 12.90 -27.20 -15.44
C LEU A 173 11.44 -27.53 -15.16
N ALA A 174 10.87 -28.51 -15.85
CA ALA A 174 9.48 -28.93 -15.65
C ALA A 174 9.20 -29.46 -14.23
N ALA A 175 10.24 -29.83 -13.47
CA ALA A 175 10.12 -30.21 -12.07
C ALA A 175 9.94 -29.02 -11.12
N THR A 176 10.18 -27.80 -11.59
CA THR A 176 10.01 -26.55 -10.83
C THR A 176 8.75 -25.86 -11.32
N ASP A 177 7.86 -25.49 -10.41
CA ASP A 177 6.70 -24.64 -10.71
C ASP A 177 6.59 -23.56 -9.62
N THR A 178 7.13 -22.39 -9.93
CA THR A 178 7.18 -21.27 -8.99
C THR A 178 5.87 -20.49 -9.04
N ASP A 179 5.13 -20.50 -7.96
CA ASP A 179 4.04 -19.55 -7.75
C ASP A 179 4.61 -18.22 -7.23
N TRP A 180 4.82 -17.28 -8.14
CA TRP A 180 5.35 -15.95 -7.80
C TRP A 180 4.46 -15.18 -6.84
N TYR A 181 3.13 -15.44 -6.83
CA TYR A 181 2.23 -14.86 -5.84
C TYR A 181 2.53 -15.37 -4.44
N ASP A 182 2.95 -16.64 -4.31
CA ASP A 182 3.36 -17.24 -3.04
C ASP A 182 4.71 -16.69 -2.54
N VAL A 183 5.60 -16.40 -3.48
CA VAL A 183 6.95 -15.91 -3.17
C VAL A 183 6.96 -14.47 -2.69
N ILE A 184 6.12 -13.60 -3.27
CA ILE A 184 6.18 -12.15 -3.03
C ILE A 184 5.02 -11.63 -2.18
N LEU A 185 3.93 -12.40 -2.03
CA LEU A 185 2.76 -12.01 -1.28
C LEU A 185 2.55 -12.87 -0.04
N ARG A 186 1.98 -12.27 0.98
CA ARG A 186 1.55 -12.94 2.22
C ARG A 186 0.11 -12.63 2.55
N ASN A 187 -0.51 -13.42 3.41
CA ASN A 187 -1.70 -12.98 4.10
C ASN A 187 -1.30 -11.87 5.07
N ALA A 188 -1.91 -10.70 4.93
CA ALA A 188 -1.61 -9.55 5.76
C ALA A 188 -2.49 -9.55 7.01
N VAL A 189 -1.90 -9.27 8.17
CA VAL A 189 -2.61 -9.15 9.45
C VAL A 189 -2.32 -7.79 10.02
N SER A 190 -3.31 -6.90 10.00
CA SER A 190 -3.20 -5.58 10.61
C SER A 190 -3.88 -5.58 11.97
N VAL A 191 -3.24 -4.95 12.93
CA VAL A 191 -3.73 -4.84 14.32
C VAL A 191 -3.81 -3.38 14.70
N ASN A 192 -4.96 -2.96 15.21
CA ASN A 192 -5.17 -1.65 15.80
C ASN A 192 -5.61 -1.81 17.26
N GLY A 193 -4.92 -1.15 18.16
CA GLY A 193 -5.24 -1.07 19.58
C GLY A 193 -5.34 0.38 20.03
N HIS A 194 -6.38 0.73 20.78
CA HIS A 194 -6.57 2.07 21.29
C HIS A 194 -7.15 2.01 22.71
N VAL A 195 -6.57 2.79 23.61
CA VAL A 195 -7.08 2.99 24.97
C VAL A 195 -7.24 4.47 25.23
N SER A 196 -8.36 4.86 25.85
CA SER A 196 -8.58 6.24 26.23
C SER A 196 -9.19 6.36 27.62
N VAL A 197 -8.83 7.43 28.31
CA VAL A 197 -9.36 7.81 29.63
C VAL A 197 -9.88 9.23 29.54
N SER A 198 -11.10 9.44 29.97
CA SER A 198 -11.72 10.76 29.98
C SER A 198 -12.53 10.99 31.26
N GLY A 199 -12.62 12.23 31.68
CA GLY A 199 -13.38 12.61 32.86
C GLY A 199 -13.21 14.08 33.18
N GLY A 200 -13.72 14.49 34.33
CA GLY A 200 -13.57 15.86 34.80
C GLY A 200 -14.63 16.29 35.78
N GLU A 201 -14.49 17.52 36.20
CA GLU A 201 -15.44 18.24 37.05
C GLU A 201 -15.73 19.62 36.42
N ASN A 202 -16.48 20.45 37.11
CA ASN A 202 -16.79 21.80 36.60
C ASN A 202 -15.57 22.70 36.38
N ALA A 203 -14.49 22.44 37.16
CA ALA A 203 -13.25 23.22 37.08
C ALA A 203 -12.20 22.65 36.17
N TYR A 204 -12.29 21.38 35.78
CA TYR A 204 -11.33 20.73 34.90
C TYR A 204 -11.96 19.57 34.13
N ASN A 205 -11.42 19.28 32.98
CA ASN A 205 -11.71 18.08 32.22
C ASN A 205 -10.45 17.56 31.56
N TYR A 206 -10.43 16.27 31.26
CA TYR A 206 -9.29 15.64 30.61
C TYR A 206 -9.73 14.54 29.66
N TYR A 207 -9.01 14.41 28.59
CA TYR A 207 -9.03 13.28 27.67
C TYR A 207 -7.59 12.88 27.37
N LEU A 208 -7.26 11.63 27.61
CA LEU A 208 -5.95 11.05 27.33
C LEU A 208 -6.16 9.79 26.50
N SER A 209 -5.35 9.58 25.46
CA SER A 209 -5.39 8.34 24.71
C SER A 209 -4.00 7.89 24.28
N LEU A 210 -3.90 6.58 24.10
CA LEU A 210 -2.77 5.88 23.49
C LEU A 210 -3.30 4.97 22.39
N GLY A 211 -2.67 5.00 21.25
CA GLY A 211 -2.98 4.12 20.14
C GLY A 211 -1.73 3.45 19.58
N TYR A 212 -1.89 2.21 19.18
CA TYR A 212 -0.91 1.44 18.43
C TYR A 212 -1.58 0.85 17.21
N THR A 213 -0.98 1.01 16.06
CA THR A 213 -1.42 0.40 14.82
C THR A 213 -0.22 -0.27 14.16
N ASN A 214 -0.36 -1.55 13.83
CA ASN A 214 0.53 -2.27 12.97
C ASN A 214 -0.24 -2.62 11.69
N ASP A 215 0.09 -1.96 10.60
CA ASP A 215 -0.49 -2.21 9.29
C ASP A 215 0.47 -3.06 8.47
N GLN A 216 0.02 -4.24 8.06
CA GLN A 216 0.77 -5.09 7.16
C GLN A 216 0.13 -5.09 5.78
N GLY A 217 0.94 -4.81 4.76
CA GLY A 217 0.57 -4.99 3.37
C GLY A 217 0.66 -6.46 2.93
N MET A 218 0.01 -6.79 1.83
CA MET A 218 0.12 -8.11 1.21
C MET A 218 1.51 -8.38 0.63
N LEU A 219 2.28 -7.37 0.28
CA LEU A 219 3.68 -7.52 -0.07
C LEU A 219 4.51 -7.81 1.18
N ILE A 220 5.50 -8.70 1.06
CA ILE A 220 6.27 -9.19 2.23
C ILE A 220 7.02 -8.05 2.93
N GLU A 221 7.52 -7.07 2.19
CA GLU A 221 8.28 -5.93 2.71
C GLU A 221 7.43 -4.69 2.96
N ASP A 222 6.09 -4.80 2.90
CA ASP A 222 5.20 -3.69 3.14
C ASP A 222 4.62 -3.78 4.55
N SER A 223 5.03 -2.84 5.42
CA SER A 223 4.51 -2.75 6.78
C SER A 223 4.68 -1.34 7.36
N ALA A 224 3.78 -0.97 8.27
CA ALA A 224 3.88 0.28 9.00
C ALA A 224 3.45 0.12 10.45
N ASP A 225 4.29 0.56 11.36
CA ASP A 225 3.99 0.72 12.77
C ASP A 225 3.71 2.18 13.08
N ARG A 226 2.61 2.44 13.79
CA ARG A 226 2.26 3.78 14.23
C ARG A 226 1.88 3.78 15.72
N TYR A 227 2.49 4.70 16.45
CA TYR A 227 2.19 4.98 17.84
C TYR A 227 1.59 6.37 17.93
N THR A 228 0.46 6.50 18.62
CA THR A 228 -0.20 7.79 18.81
C THR A 228 -0.43 8.05 20.28
N PHE A 229 -0.21 9.29 20.69
CA PHE A 229 -0.56 9.79 22.01
C PHE A 229 -1.33 11.09 21.86
N LYS A 230 -2.45 11.21 22.56
CA LYS A 230 -3.22 12.44 22.61
C LYS A 230 -3.54 12.81 24.06
N ALA A 231 -3.42 14.10 24.35
CA ALA A 231 -3.86 14.67 25.61
C ALA A 231 -4.62 15.96 25.34
N ASN A 232 -5.84 16.06 25.85
CA ASN A 232 -6.64 17.29 25.87
C ASN A 232 -7.02 17.58 27.31
N LEU A 233 -6.57 18.72 27.83
CA LEU A 233 -6.79 19.16 29.20
C LEU A 233 -7.50 20.52 29.17
N GLY A 234 -8.68 20.61 29.76
CA GLY A 234 -9.39 21.86 29.97
C GLY A 234 -9.36 22.26 31.42
N PHE A 235 -9.09 23.50 31.72
CA PHE A 235 -9.00 24.06 33.06
C PHE A 235 -9.78 25.36 33.18
N LYS A 236 -10.68 25.45 34.14
CA LYS A 236 -11.53 26.64 34.41
C LYS A 236 -11.35 27.07 35.85
N PRO A 237 -10.26 27.77 36.22
CA PRO A 237 -10.00 28.17 37.60
C PRO A 237 -11.00 29.20 38.10
N THR A 238 -11.61 29.96 37.19
CA THR A 238 -12.67 30.91 37.50
C THR A 238 -13.73 30.91 36.39
N ARG A 239 -14.91 31.53 36.65
CA ARG A 239 -15.97 31.69 35.63
C ARG A 239 -15.55 32.53 34.42
N ARG A 240 -14.47 33.32 34.55
CA ARG A 240 -14.00 34.27 33.51
C ARG A 240 -12.74 33.81 32.80
N LEU A 241 -12.12 32.74 33.28
CA LEU A 241 -10.84 32.27 32.76
C LEU A 241 -10.90 30.77 32.47
N SER A 242 -10.55 30.40 31.22
CA SER A 242 -10.43 29.00 30.81
C SER A 242 -9.13 28.80 30.03
N PHE A 243 -8.50 27.68 30.24
CA PHE A 243 -7.31 27.20 29.51
C PHE A 243 -7.66 25.87 28.89
N ASP A 244 -7.37 25.70 27.62
CA ASP A 244 -7.42 24.43 26.90
C ASP A 244 -6.01 24.13 26.39
N VAL A 245 -5.46 23.01 26.79
CA VAL A 245 -4.13 22.55 26.38
C VAL A 245 -4.31 21.23 25.65
N GLY A 246 -3.85 21.18 24.41
CA GLY A 246 -3.84 19.97 23.58
C GLY A 246 -2.41 19.57 23.24
N ALA A 247 -2.15 18.26 23.25
CA ALA A 247 -0.94 17.67 22.74
C ALA A 247 -1.29 16.43 21.90
N ASP A 248 -0.80 16.39 20.69
CA ASP A 248 -0.91 15.26 19.77
C ASP A 248 0.50 14.84 19.35
N ILE A 249 0.85 13.59 19.58
CA ILE A 249 2.14 13.03 19.19
C ILE A 249 1.88 11.77 18.38
N SER A 250 2.48 11.69 17.21
CA SER A 250 2.45 10.51 16.36
C SER A 250 3.86 10.15 15.92
N TYR A 251 4.22 8.88 16.06
CA TYR A 251 5.45 8.32 15.52
C TYR A 251 5.09 7.19 14.59
N ARG A 252 5.62 7.22 13.36
CA ARG A 252 5.41 6.19 12.35
C ARG A 252 6.74 5.69 11.82
N GLN A 253 6.87 4.38 11.75
CA GLN A 253 7.92 3.69 11.04
C GLN A 253 7.29 2.84 9.95
N ALA A 254 7.79 2.92 8.73
CA ALA A 254 7.26 2.15 7.62
C ALA A 254 8.38 1.57 6.78
N ASP A 255 8.21 0.32 6.39
CA ASP A 255 9.00 -0.36 5.39
C ASP A 255 8.15 -0.44 4.13
N THR A 256 8.68 0.03 3.01
CA THR A 256 7.96 0.05 1.73
C THR A 256 8.80 -0.60 0.66
N PRO A 257 8.19 -1.40 -0.22
CA PRO A 257 8.90 -2.02 -1.32
C PRO A 257 9.45 -0.97 -2.29
N ASN A 258 10.48 -1.34 -3.06
CA ASN A 258 11.09 -0.45 -4.03
C ASN A 258 10.07 -0.03 -5.10
N PRO A 259 9.76 1.27 -5.27
CA PRO A 259 8.74 1.74 -6.21
C PRO A 259 9.12 1.56 -7.69
N SER A 260 10.39 1.23 -7.98
CA SER A 260 10.86 1.01 -9.35
C SER A 260 10.39 -0.31 -9.98
N VAL A 261 9.88 -1.22 -9.17
CA VAL A 261 9.38 -2.51 -9.61
C VAL A 261 7.94 -2.66 -9.13
N ASP A 262 7.01 -2.90 -10.06
CA ASP A 262 5.67 -3.32 -9.70
C ASP A 262 5.66 -4.84 -9.43
N PRO A 263 5.53 -5.27 -8.17
CA PRO A 263 5.62 -6.69 -7.81
C PRO A 263 4.48 -7.52 -8.40
N PHE A 264 3.29 -6.92 -8.57
CA PHE A 264 2.14 -7.62 -9.16
C PHE A 264 2.34 -7.87 -10.64
N THR A 265 2.82 -6.86 -11.38
CA THR A 265 3.20 -7.01 -12.78
C THR A 265 4.32 -8.04 -12.91
N TYR A 266 5.32 -8.01 -12.02
CA TYR A 266 6.36 -9.02 -12.00
C TYR A 266 5.81 -10.43 -11.81
N ALA A 267 4.98 -10.65 -10.77
CA ALA A 267 4.37 -11.94 -10.49
C ALA A 267 3.53 -12.49 -11.66
N TYR A 268 2.88 -11.58 -12.40
CA TYR A 268 2.05 -11.94 -13.54
C TYR A 268 2.87 -12.37 -14.76
N PHE A 269 3.98 -11.69 -15.05
CA PHE A 269 4.78 -11.93 -16.24
C PHE A 269 6.02 -12.80 -16.02
N ALA A 270 6.43 -13.05 -14.78
CA ALA A 270 7.58 -13.86 -14.48
C ALA A 270 7.39 -15.32 -14.91
N ASN A 271 8.48 -15.92 -15.37
CA ASN A 271 8.45 -17.32 -15.74
C ASN A 271 8.33 -18.21 -14.50
N PRO A 272 7.53 -19.27 -14.54
CA PRO A 272 7.35 -20.19 -13.42
C PRO A 272 8.52 -21.17 -13.19
N TYR A 273 9.49 -21.24 -14.13
CA TYR A 273 10.68 -22.09 -14.08
C TYR A 273 11.94 -21.36 -13.66
#